data_410524df90bd8684ddd56bc90b4d8dc6
#
_entry.id   410524df90bd8684ddd56bc90b4d8dc6
#
_cell.length_a   1.000
_cell.length_b   1.000
_cell.length_c   1.000
_cell.angle_alpha   90.00
_cell.angle_beta   90.00
_cell.angle_gamma   90.00
#
_symmetry.space_group_name_H-M   'P 1'
#
loop_
_entity.id
_entity.type
_entity.pdbx_description
1 polymer ?
#
loop_
_entity_poly.entity_id
_entity_poly.type
_entity_poly.pdbx_seq_one_letter_code
_entity_poly.pdbx_strand_id
1 'polypeptide(L)'
;VGYIDPAMPGHRVVNATKGQILKMTDAGRAIPVACRIERFNFSAHSNRRQLMTMIETLKPRWTLLVHGELEAARWFEKEINLRKLPTEVIIPEENKKILLQKQEDLAEL
;
A
#
# COMPACT_ATOMS: atom_id res chain seq x y z
N VAL A 1 -3.79 4.20 -12.18
CA VAL A 1 -4.87 3.32 -11.67
C VAL A 1 -4.37 2.64 -10.43
N GLY A 2 -5.06 2.81 -9.31
CA GLY A 2 -4.77 2.11 -8.07
C GLY A 2 -5.15 0.62 -8.14
N TYR A 3 -5.59 0.06 -7.02
CA TYR A 3 -6.07 -1.31 -6.95
C TYR A 3 -7.28 -1.52 -7.87
N ILE A 4 -7.26 -2.59 -8.64
CA ILE A 4 -8.39 -3.03 -9.47
C ILE A 4 -8.85 -4.38 -8.91
N ASP A 5 -10.07 -4.40 -8.39
CA ASP A 5 -10.69 -5.63 -7.84
C ASP A 5 -10.78 -6.69 -8.96
N PRO A 6 -10.21 -7.89 -8.74
CA PRO A 6 -10.30 -9.00 -9.71
C PRO A 6 -11.73 -9.40 -10.08
N ALA A 7 -12.70 -9.14 -9.21
CA ALA A 7 -14.11 -9.41 -9.48
C ALA A 7 -14.78 -8.40 -10.44
N MET A 8 -14.13 -7.25 -10.66
CA MET A 8 -14.68 -6.18 -11.49
C MET A 8 -14.32 -6.33 -12.98
N PRO A 9 -15.22 -5.88 -13.88
CA PRO A 9 -14.96 -5.92 -15.32
C PRO A 9 -13.67 -5.21 -15.75
N GLY A 10 -13.28 -4.13 -15.06
CA GLY A 10 -12.05 -3.40 -15.33
C GLY A 10 -10.79 -4.26 -15.23
N HIS A 11 -10.77 -5.26 -14.37
CA HIS A 11 -9.65 -6.19 -14.25
C HIS A 11 -9.48 -7.04 -15.52
N ARG A 12 -10.59 -7.48 -16.13
CA ARG A 12 -10.56 -8.21 -17.40
C ARG A 12 -10.01 -7.37 -18.52
N VAL A 13 -10.41 -6.10 -18.59
CA VAL A 13 -9.95 -5.16 -19.61
C VAL A 13 -8.47 -4.85 -19.49
N VAL A 14 -7.98 -4.55 -18.28
CA VAL A 14 -6.59 -4.12 -18.07
C VAL A 14 -5.57 -5.22 -18.36
N ASN A 15 -5.99 -6.49 -18.26
CA ASN A 15 -5.15 -7.65 -18.53
C ASN A 15 -5.37 -8.26 -19.93
N ALA A 16 -6.23 -7.64 -20.75
CA ALA A 16 -6.53 -8.12 -22.08
C ALA A 16 -5.48 -7.69 -23.12
N THR A 17 -5.25 -8.54 -24.10
CA THR A 17 -4.43 -8.25 -25.26
C THR A 17 -5.30 -8.01 -26.50
N LYS A 18 -4.77 -7.25 -27.47
CA LYS A 18 -5.47 -7.00 -28.73
C LYS A 18 -5.78 -8.31 -29.44
N GLY A 19 -7.02 -8.44 -29.90
CA GLY A 19 -7.52 -9.66 -30.54
C GLY A 19 -8.12 -10.69 -29.57
N GLN A 20 -7.90 -10.56 -28.28
CA GLN A 20 -8.53 -11.43 -27.28
C GLN A 20 -10.05 -11.21 -27.22
N ILE A 21 -10.80 -12.29 -27.04
CA ILE A 21 -12.25 -12.22 -26.85
C ILE A 21 -12.56 -12.06 -25.38
N LEU A 22 -13.26 -11.00 -25.02
CA LEU A 22 -13.67 -10.69 -23.64
C LEU A 22 -15.17 -10.76 -23.47
N LYS A 23 -15.58 -11.28 -22.31
CA LYS A 23 -16.91 -11.06 -21.72
C LYS A 23 -16.76 -10.11 -20.54
N MET A 24 -17.51 -9.02 -20.54
CA MET A 24 -17.49 -8.07 -19.43
C MET A 24 -18.26 -8.59 -18.21
N THR A 25 -19.28 -9.39 -18.46
CA THR A 25 -20.05 -10.12 -17.46
C THR A 25 -20.24 -11.57 -17.92
N ASP A 26 -20.56 -12.46 -16.99
CA ASP A 26 -20.75 -13.88 -17.31
C ASP A 26 -21.93 -14.12 -18.27
N ALA A 27 -22.98 -13.26 -18.20
CA ALA A 27 -24.13 -13.26 -19.10
C ALA A 27 -23.92 -12.37 -20.35
N GLY A 28 -22.80 -11.66 -20.44
CA GLY A 28 -22.51 -10.71 -21.50
C GLY A 28 -22.09 -11.37 -22.82
N ARG A 29 -22.20 -10.57 -23.90
CA ARG A 29 -21.69 -10.99 -25.22
C ARG A 29 -20.18 -11.06 -25.20
N ALA A 30 -19.62 -12.04 -25.90
CA ALA A 30 -18.19 -12.09 -26.19
C ALA A 30 -17.85 -11.04 -27.26
N ILE A 31 -16.89 -10.18 -26.96
CA ILE A 31 -16.48 -9.06 -27.82
C ILE A 31 -14.97 -9.15 -28.02
N PRO A 32 -14.49 -9.06 -29.28
CA PRO A 32 -13.05 -8.99 -29.53
C PRO A 32 -12.49 -7.64 -29.10
N VAL A 33 -11.31 -7.65 -28.47
CA VAL A 33 -10.60 -6.44 -28.09
C VAL A 33 -9.97 -5.83 -29.33
N ALA A 34 -10.58 -4.77 -29.85
CA ALA A 34 -10.10 -4.04 -31.02
C ALA A 34 -9.32 -2.77 -30.65
N CYS A 35 -9.50 -2.25 -29.44
CA CYS A 35 -8.85 -1.03 -28.96
C CYS A 35 -7.44 -1.31 -28.43
N ARG A 36 -6.66 -0.25 -28.31
CA ARG A 36 -5.41 -0.23 -27.57
C ARG A 36 -5.73 -0.02 -26.09
N ILE A 37 -5.11 -0.82 -25.23
CA ILE A 37 -5.26 -0.73 -23.78
C ILE A 37 -3.95 -0.20 -23.22
N GLU A 38 -4.02 0.91 -22.51
CA GLU A 38 -2.89 1.52 -21.81
C GLU A 38 -3.21 1.63 -20.32
N ARG A 39 -2.20 1.34 -19.48
CA ARG A 39 -2.31 1.47 -18.04
C ARG A 39 -1.45 2.63 -17.55
N PHE A 40 -2.09 3.58 -16.89
CA PHE A 40 -1.41 4.72 -16.28
C PHE A 40 -1.50 4.62 -14.76
N ASN A 41 -0.38 4.78 -14.10
CA ASN A 41 -0.31 4.79 -12.63
C ASN A 41 -0.36 6.24 -12.11
N PHE A 42 -1.55 6.79 -12.05
CA PHE A 42 -1.80 8.05 -11.37
C PHE A 42 -2.37 7.74 -9.98
N SER A 43 -1.57 7.91 -8.94
CA SER A 43 -1.99 7.71 -7.57
C SER A 43 -1.71 8.97 -6.75
N ALA A 44 -2.70 9.42 -5.99
CA ALA A 44 -2.52 10.43 -4.96
C ALA A 44 -1.85 9.87 -3.70
N HIS A 45 -1.75 8.54 -3.57
CA HIS A 45 -1.10 7.89 -2.45
C HIS A 45 0.41 7.80 -2.68
N SER A 46 1.16 8.00 -1.61
CA SER A 46 2.60 7.79 -1.62
C SER A 46 2.93 6.31 -1.86
N ASN A 47 3.91 6.09 -2.69
CA ASN A 47 4.43 4.74 -2.88
C ASN A 47 5.39 4.36 -1.73
N ARG A 48 5.77 3.10 -1.70
CA ARG A 48 6.67 2.51 -0.70
C ARG A 48 7.97 3.32 -0.51
N ARG A 49 8.60 3.77 -1.60
CA ARG A 49 9.84 4.55 -1.57
C ARG A 49 9.62 5.93 -0.96
N GLN A 50 8.54 6.59 -1.33
CA GLN A 50 8.19 7.90 -0.79
C GLN A 50 7.90 7.83 0.72
N LEU A 51 7.20 6.79 1.18
CA LEU A 51 6.96 6.58 2.61
C LEU A 51 8.25 6.32 3.38
N MET A 52 9.17 5.52 2.84
CA MET A 52 10.49 5.33 3.45
C MET A 52 11.30 6.63 3.52
N THR A 53 11.32 7.42 2.45
CA THR A 53 11.98 8.73 2.43
C THR A 53 11.40 9.66 3.49
N MET A 54 10.09 9.65 3.69
CA MET A 54 9.42 10.43 4.73
C MET A 54 9.90 10.02 6.13
N ILE A 55 9.95 8.72 6.41
CA ILE A 55 10.44 8.20 7.70
C ILE A 55 11.90 8.58 7.93
N GLU A 56 12.76 8.44 6.91
CA GLU A 56 14.17 8.82 6.97
C GLU A 56 14.38 10.32 7.22
N THR A 57 13.53 11.15 6.64
CA THR A 57 13.61 12.61 6.75
C THR A 57 13.10 13.10 8.10
N LEU A 58 11.95 12.61 8.52
CA LEU A 58 11.29 13.05 9.76
C LEU A 58 11.91 12.43 11.01
N LYS A 59 12.50 11.25 10.88
CA LYS A 59 13.09 10.48 12.01
C LYS A 59 12.14 10.43 13.22
N PRO A 60 10.89 9.96 13.03
CA PRO A 60 9.91 9.95 14.10
C PRO A 60 10.36 9.02 15.21
N ARG A 61 9.99 9.31 16.45
CA ARG A 61 10.22 8.39 17.57
C ARG A 61 9.45 7.08 17.41
N TRP A 62 8.21 7.18 16.96
CA TRP A 62 7.35 6.03 16.68
C TRP A 62 6.84 6.07 15.24
N THR A 63 6.85 4.92 14.59
CA THR A 63 6.23 4.71 13.29
C THR A 63 5.15 3.66 13.44
N LEU A 64 3.89 4.09 13.38
CA LEU A 64 2.74 3.20 13.44
C LEU A 64 2.32 2.82 12.02
N LEU A 65 2.37 1.52 11.73
CA LEU A 65 2.01 0.98 10.41
C LEU A 65 0.58 0.47 10.47
N VAL A 66 -0.32 1.21 9.85
CA VAL A 66 -1.76 0.93 9.84
C VAL A 66 -2.28 0.86 8.41
N HIS A 67 -3.42 0.25 8.24
CA HIS A 67 -4.17 0.28 6.99
C HIS A 67 -3.41 -0.32 5.80
N GLY A 68 -3.35 -1.63 5.76
CA GLY A 68 -2.70 -2.40 4.69
C GLY A 68 -2.52 -3.86 5.07
N GLU A 69 -2.00 -4.63 4.14
CA GLU A 69 -1.68 -6.02 4.38
C GLU A 69 -0.52 -6.17 5.37
N LEU A 70 -0.60 -7.17 6.24
CA LEU A 70 0.43 -7.43 7.25
C LEU A 70 1.82 -7.63 6.62
N GLU A 71 1.89 -8.24 5.46
CA GLU A 71 3.13 -8.43 4.72
C GLU A 71 3.79 -7.09 4.34
N ALA A 72 2.99 -6.11 3.91
CA ALA A 72 3.49 -4.77 3.62
C ALA A 72 4.02 -4.06 4.88
N ALA A 73 3.32 -4.19 6.01
CA ALA A 73 3.78 -3.65 7.29
C ALA A 73 5.10 -4.28 7.73
N ARG A 74 5.23 -5.60 7.64
CA ARG A 74 6.46 -6.35 7.94
C ARG A 74 7.63 -5.95 7.05
N TRP A 75 7.36 -5.63 5.80
CA TRP A 75 8.39 -5.12 4.90
C TRP A 75 8.96 -3.78 5.40
N PHE A 76 8.10 -2.84 5.81
CA PHE A 76 8.54 -1.56 6.38
C PHE A 76 9.34 -1.75 7.67
N GLU A 77 8.85 -2.59 8.59
CA GLU A 77 9.57 -2.94 9.83
C GLU A 77 10.99 -3.44 9.54
N LYS A 78 11.12 -4.37 8.59
CA LYS A 78 12.41 -4.93 8.17
C LYS A 78 13.32 -3.85 7.57
N GLU A 79 12.82 -3.02 6.67
CA GLU A 79 13.60 -1.96 6.02
C GLU A 79 14.07 -0.89 7.02
N ILE A 80 13.22 -0.49 7.94
CA ILE A 80 13.55 0.45 9.01
C ILE A 80 14.68 -0.11 9.87
N ASN A 81 14.60 -1.38 10.25
CA ASN A 81 15.62 -2.05 11.05
C ASN A 81 16.93 -2.22 10.29
N LEU A 82 16.89 -2.61 9.01
CA LEU A 82 18.10 -2.73 8.17
C LEU A 82 18.82 -1.38 8.00
N ARG A 83 18.09 -0.29 7.87
CA ARG A 83 18.64 1.06 7.75
C ARG A 83 19.01 1.67 9.10
N LYS A 84 18.76 0.96 10.20
CA LYS A 84 19.04 1.41 11.57
C LYS A 84 18.43 2.80 11.87
N LEU A 85 17.21 3.03 11.39
CA LEU A 85 16.52 4.29 11.63
C LEU A 85 16.10 4.40 13.10
N PRO A 86 16.23 5.59 13.72
CA PRO A 86 15.96 5.81 15.13
C PRO A 86 14.45 5.93 15.41
N THR A 87 13.67 4.96 14.99
CA THR A 87 12.22 4.93 15.20
C THR A 87 11.80 3.57 15.72
N GLU A 88 10.93 3.57 16.69
CA GLU A 88 10.26 2.35 17.15
C GLU A 88 9.08 2.05 16.23
N VAL A 89 9.07 0.86 15.64
CA VAL A 89 8.02 0.43 14.72
C VAL A 89 6.93 -0.30 15.50
N ILE A 90 5.71 0.13 15.31
CA ILE A 90 4.52 -0.47 15.92
C ILE A 90 3.57 -0.91 14.82
N ILE A 91 3.22 -2.18 14.81
CA ILE A 91 2.14 -2.73 13.98
C ILE A 91 0.96 -2.97 14.92
N PRO A 92 -0.04 -2.06 14.95
CA PRO A 92 -1.13 -2.16 15.90
C PRO A 92 -1.99 -3.40 15.65
N GLU A 93 -2.40 -4.03 16.73
CA GLU A 93 -3.42 -5.07 16.69
C GLU A 93 -4.79 -4.45 16.93
N GLU A 94 -5.80 -4.99 16.27
CA GLU A 94 -7.17 -4.52 16.39
C GLU A 94 -7.65 -4.61 17.85
N ASN A 95 -8.34 -3.57 18.32
CA ASN A 95 -8.87 -3.44 19.68
C ASN A 95 -7.84 -3.43 20.83
N LYS A 96 -6.54 -3.27 20.51
CA LYS A 96 -5.51 -3.07 21.54
C LYS A 96 -5.15 -1.60 21.70
N LYS A 97 -5.05 -1.16 22.95
CA LYS A 97 -4.56 0.18 23.28
C LYS A 97 -3.04 0.23 23.19
N ILE A 98 -2.52 1.31 22.60
CA ILE A 98 -1.09 1.60 22.56
C ILE A 98 -0.87 2.89 23.34
N LEU A 99 0.03 2.86 24.32
CA LEU A 99 0.42 4.03 25.08
C LEU A 99 1.73 4.58 24.54
N LEU A 100 1.70 5.80 23.99
CA LEU A 100 2.88 6.52 23.53
C LEU A 100 3.24 7.58 24.58
N GLN A 101 4.43 7.48 25.18
CA GLN A 101 4.90 8.44 26.19
C GLN A 101 5.81 9.49 25.59
N LYS A 102 5.64 10.75 26.01
CA LYS A 102 6.55 11.84 25.65
C LYS A 102 7.88 11.71 26.40
N GLN A 103 8.96 12.11 25.75
CA GLN A 103 10.31 12.07 26.35
C GLN A 103 10.51 13.09 27.46
N GLU A 104 9.67 14.15 27.52
CA GLU A 104 9.72 15.18 28.54
C GLU A 104 9.39 14.63 29.96
N ASP A 105 8.61 13.56 30.03
CA ASP A 105 8.21 12.95 31.30
C ASP A 105 9.35 12.16 31.97
N LEU A 106 10.48 11.95 31.29
CA LEU A 106 11.65 11.24 31.81
C LEU A 106 12.77 12.19 32.31
N ALA A 107 12.73 13.47 31.93
CA ALA A 107 13.75 14.45 32.32
C ALA A 107 13.47 15.09 33.68
N GLU A 108 12.26 14.95 34.24
CA GLU A 108 11.87 15.47 35.57
C GLU A 108 11.95 14.42 36.70
N LEU A 109 12.46 13.24 36.38
CA LEU A 109 12.76 12.20 37.35
C LEU A 109 14.25 12.16 37.64
#